data_3e326342818a7807cc1dff64c00b4d74
#
_entry.id   3e326342818a7807cc1dff64c00b4d74
#
_cell.length_a   1.000
_cell.length_b   1.000
_cell.length_c   1.000
_cell.angle_alpha   90.00
_cell.angle_beta   90.00
_cell.angle_gamma   90.00
#
_symmetry.space_group_name_H-M   'P 1'
#
loop_
_entity.id
_entity.type
_entity.pdbx_description
1 polymer ?
#
loop_
_entity_poly.entity_id
_entity_poly.type
_entity_poly.pdbx_seq_one_letter_code
_entity_poly.pdbx_strand_id
1 'polypeptide(L)'
;AGEYSLSQITMDDVDLTRKLKDTKLRVKAYYAYDSVSQCVLGASYSRDKDQNLVKECFRDMFRLIAKHGWGIPAGIEVENHLMSEYKYTLLQEGTVFSYVRYCAPLNSQEKQAENINGAKKRRIIHRNHVGIGRFYGKWKYRVESKKISDAGNDTWEDKQYYSFDELVADDRRDNYEWN
;
A
#
# COMPACT_ATOMS: atom_id res chain seq x y z
N ALA A 1 0.86 -7.36 22.84
CA ALA A 1 0.54 -6.08 22.22
C ALA A 1 -0.11 -6.32 20.87
N GLY A 2 -1.07 -5.49 20.46
CA GLY A 2 -1.75 -5.65 19.18
C GLY A 2 -3.02 -6.51 19.22
N GLU A 3 -3.58 -6.71 20.39
CA GLU A 3 -4.81 -7.50 20.55
C GLU A 3 -6.10 -6.72 20.19
N TYR A 4 -6.00 -5.40 20.13
CA TYR A 4 -7.14 -4.54 19.86
C TYR A 4 -6.95 -3.76 18.57
N SER A 5 -8.05 -3.54 17.84
CA SER A 5 -8.05 -2.62 16.70
C SER A 5 -7.54 -1.25 17.13
N LEU A 6 -6.74 -0.62 16.26
CA LEU A 6 -6.05 0.65 16.50
C LEU A 6 -4.99 0.63 17.61
N SER A 7 -4.55 -0.54 18.06
CA SER A 7 -3.43 -0.63 18.99
C SER A 7 -2.08 -0.46 18.29
N GLN A 8 -1.97 -0.97 17.08
CA GLN A 8 -0.74 -0.93 16.29
C GLN A 8 -1.04 -0.69 14.81
N ILE A 9 -0.24 0.17 14.21
CA ILE A 9 -0.23 0.47 12.78
C ILE A 9 0.95 -0.22 12.13
N THR A 10 0.76 -0.71 10.90
CA THR A 10 1.84 -1.18 10.04
C THR A 10 1.77 -0.46 8.71
N MET A 11 2.90 -0.02 8.19
CA MET A 11 2.97 0.81 6.98
C MET A 11 3.94 0.23 5.97
N ASP A 12 3.59 0.33 4.70
CA ASP A 12 4.45 -0.07 3.59
C ASP A 12 4.11 0.66 2.30
N ASP A 13 5.11 0.72 1.41
CA ASP A 13 4.91 1.17 0.05
C ASP A 13 4.55 0.01 -0.89
N VAL A 14 3.89 0.34 -1.98
CA VAL A 14 3.58 -0.61 -3.03
C VAL A 14 3.57 0.08 -4.39
N ASP A 15 4.10 -0.61 -5.39
CA ASP A 15 3.91 -0.22 -6.78
C ASP A 15 2.57 -0.75 -7.26
N LEU A 16 1.67 0.16 -7.65
CA LEU A 16 0.38 -0.23 -8.17
C LEU A 16 0.54 -1.02 -9.48
N THR A 17 -0.35 -1.96 -9.71
CA THR A 17 -0.32 -2.78 -10.93
C THR A 17 -0.69 -1.99 -12.17
N ARG A 18 -1.44 -0.90 -11.99
CA ARG A 18 -1.91 -0.01 -13.05
C ARG A 18 -0.84 1.02 -13.38
N LYS A 19 -0.82 1.45 -14.63
CA LYS A 19 0.17 2.40 -15.17
C LYS A 19 -0.49 3.71 -15.57
N LEU A 20 0.29 4.78 -15.52
CA LEU A 20 -0.13 6.08 -16.03
C LEU A 20 -0.13 6.11 -17.55
N LYS A 21 -1.09 6.81 -18.15
CA LYS A 21 -1.21 7.00 -19.61
C LYS A 21 -0.03 7.74 -20.21
N ASP A 22 0.44 8.77 -19.53
CA ASP A 22 1.49 9.68 -20.01
C ASP A 22 2.89 9.04 -19.95
N THR A 23 3.29 8.52 -18.80
CA THR A 23 4.65 8.01 -18.57
C THR A 23 4.80 6.51 -18.77
N LYS A 24 3.68 5.76 -18.83
CA LYS A 24 3.65 4.30 -18.83
C LYS A 24 4.29 3.67 -17.57
N LEU A 25 4.51 4.48 -16.54
CA LEU A 25 5.08 4.05 -15.27
C LEU A 25 3.99 3.73 -14.24
N ARG A 26 4.34 2.89 -13.29
CA ARG A 26 3.47 2.56 -12.16
C ARG A 26 3.46 3.70 -11.15
N VAL A 27 2.28 3.98 -10.60
CA VAL A 27 2.15 4.89 -9.47
C VAL A 27 2.63 4.22 -8.20
N LYS A 28 3.32 4.97 -7.37
CA LYS A 28 3.73 4.57 -6.04
C LYS A 28 2.63 4.89 -5.05
N ALA A 29 2.25 3.92 -4.24
CA ALA A 29 1.31 4.11 -3.14
C ALA A 29 1.99 3.82 -1.82
N TYR A 30 1.50 4.43 -0.76
CA TYR A 30 1.88 4.14 0.62
C TYR A 30 0.62 3.91 1.43
N TYR A 31 0.57 2.83 2.19
CA TYR A 31 -0.59 2.46 2.98
C TYR A 31 -0.27 2.37 4.46
N ALA A 32 -1.18 2.86 5.29
CA ALA A 32 -1.21 2.59 6.71
C ALA A 32 -2.35 1.64 7.02
N TYR A 33 -2.04 0.50 7.62
CA TYR A 33 -2.99 -0.51 8.02
C TYR A 33 -3.09 -0.62 9.53
N ASP A 34 -4.29 -0.85 10.03
CA ASP A 34 -4.47 -1.39 11.36
C ASP A 34 -4.02 -2.86 11.38
N SER A 35 -3.10 -3.20 12.26
CA SER A 35 -2.50 -4.54 12.32
C SER A 35 -3.51 -5.65 12.66
N VAL A 36 -4.55 -5.32 13.41
CA VAL A 36 -5.55 -6.29 13.87
C VAL A 36 -6.67 -6.47 12.85
N SER A 37 -7.37 -5.39 12.51
CA SER A 37 -8.48 -5.44 11.55
C SER A 37 -8.01 -5.56 10.10
N GLN A 38 -6.75 -5.20 9.81
CA GLN A 38 -6.16 -5.11 8.49
C GLN A 38 -6.80 -4.04 7.58
N CYS A 39 -7.62 -3.16 8.15
CA CYS A 39 -8.22 -2.06 7.42
C CYS A 39 -7.18 -1.02 7.01
N VAL A 40 -7.37 -0.44 5.84
CA VAL A 40 -6.60 0.73 5.39
C VAL A 40 -7.09 1.95 6.15
N LEU A 41 -6.20 2.59 6.91
CA LEU A 41 -6.47 3.80 7.68
C LEU A 41 -5.96 5.06 6.99
N GLY A 42 -4.96 4.93 6.14
CA GLY A 42 -4.40 6.01 5.37
C GLY A 42 -3.77 5.52 4.09
N ALA A 43 -3.82 6.35 3.06
CA ALA A 43 -3.20 6.06 1.78
C ALA A 43 -2.69 7.35 1.15
N SER A 44 -1.57 7.24 0.44
CA SER A 44 -1.04 8.32 -0.37
C SER A 44 -0.53 7.78 -1.69
N TYR A 45 -0.41 8.66 -2.67
CA TYR A 45 -0.06 8.31 -4.04
C TYR A 45 0.90 9.33 -4.62
N SER A 46 1.91 8.85 -5.33
CA SER A 46 2.88 9.71 -6.01
C SER A 46 3.40 9.04 -7.27
N ARG A 47 3.90 9.85 -8.18
CA ARG A 47 4.66 9.37 -9.34
C ARG A 47 6.02 8.84 -8.93
N ASP A 48 6.59 9.40 -7.86
CA ASP A 48 7.92 9.09 -7.35
C ASP A 48 7.86 8.59 -5.90
N LYS A 49 8.80 7.73 -5.55
CA LYS A 49 8.96 7.23 -4.20
C LYS A 49 9.83 8.21 -3.40
N ASP A 50 9.18 9.10 -2.65
CA ASP A 50 9.83 10.12 -1.86
C ASP A 50 9.24 10.29 -0.45
N GLN A 51 9.82 11.20 0.33
CA GLN A 51 9.41 11.47 1.70
C GLN A 51 7.99 12.07 1.82
N ASN A 52 7.55 12.79 0.80
CA ASN A 52 6.20 13.36 0.77
C ASN A 52 5.13 12.26 0.72
N LEU A 53 5.43 11.14 0.08
CA LEU A 53 4.55 9.98 0.04
C LEU A 53 4.21 9.48 1.45
N VAL A 54 5.22 9.36 2.31
CA VAL A 54 5.06 8.97 3.70
C VAL A 54 4.29 10.02 4.49
N LYS A 55 4.66 11.28 4.36
CA LYS A 55 4.03 12.42 5.04
C LYS A 55 2.53 12.51 4.72
N GLU A 56 2.16 12.38 3.47
CA GLU A 56 0.76 12.43 3.05
C GLU A 56 -0.04 11.21 3.54
N CYS A 57 0.59 10.04 3.63
CA CYS A 57 -0.04 8.86 4.22
C CYS A 57 -0.35 9.06 5.71
N PHE A 58 0.58 9.58 6.48
CA PHE A 58 0.35 9.95 7.88
C PHE A 58 -0.75 11.00 8.02
N ARG A 59 -0.74 12.01 7.17
CA ARG A 59 -1.77 13.07 7.19
C ARG A 59 -3.15 12.49 6.93
N ASP A 60 -3.29 11.62 5.95
CA ASP A 60 -4.55 10.95 5.62
C ASP A 60 -5.05 10.09 6.79
N MET A 61 -4.17 9.29 7.40
CA MET A 61 -4.47 8.47 8.56
C MET A 61 -4.92 9.32 9.77
N PHE A 62 -4.18 10.37 10.10
CA PHE A 62 -4.54 11.22 11.24
C PHE A 62 -5.83 11.99 11.03
N ARG A 63 -6.16 12.38 9.80
CA ARG A 63 -7.46 12.97 9.46
C ARG A 63 -8.61 11.98 9.70
N LEU A 64 -8.42 10.73 9.33
CA LEU A 64 -9.42 9.69 9.59
C LEU A 64 -9.62 9.47 11.09
N ILE A 65 -8.53 9.34 11.83
CA ILE A 65 -8.56 9.17 13.29
C ILE A 65 -9.28 10.35 13.95
N ALA A 66 -8.95 11.57 13.58
CA ALA A 66 -9.57 12.77 14.10
C ALA A 66 -11.07 12.85 13.76
N LYS A 67 -11.44 12.52 12.53
CA LYS A 67 -12.85 12.51 12.08
C LYS A 67 -13.72 11.58 12.92
N HIS A 68 -13.20 10.45 13.34
CA HIS A 68 -13.92 9.47 14.14
C HIS A 68 -13.75 9.64 15.66
N GLY A 69 -12.91 10.57 16.08
CA GLY A 69 -12.61 10.79 17.50
C GLY A 69 -11.86 9.62 18.14
N TRP A 70 -11.13 8.84 17.35
CA TRP A 70 -10.34 7.72 17.85
C TRP A 70 -9.06 8.20 18.52
N GLY A 71 -8.51 7.37 19.41
CA GLY A 71 -7.20 7.62 19.99
C GLY A 71 -6.06 7.31 19.00
N ILE A 72 -4.91 7.94 19.23
CA ILE A 72 -3.68 7.63 18.49
C ILE A 72 -3.25 6.19 18.82
N PRO A 73 -2.93 5.35 17.83
CA PRO A 73 -2.42 4.01 18.08
C PRO A 73 -1.15 4.04 18.93
N ALA A 74 -1.01 3.10 19.84
CA ALA A 74 0.13 3.05 20.75
C ALA A 74 1.43 2.71 20.04
N GLY A 75 1.37 1.86 19.01
CA GLY A 75 2.55 1.38 18.30
C GLY A 75 2.48 1.54 16.80
N ILE A 76 3.64 1.58 16.18
CA ILE A 76 3.80 1.59 14.74
C ILE A 76 4.94 0.67 14.30
N GLU A 77 4.72 -0.07 13.23
CA GLU A 77 5.71 -0.90 12.55
C GLU A 77 6.03 -0.29 11.19
N VAL A 78 7.29 0.01 10.95
CA VAL A 78 7.76 0.69 9.74
C VAL A 78 9.05 0.06 9.22
N GLU A 79 9.33 0.29 7.93
CA GLU A 79 10.64 0.02 7.39
C GLU A 79 11.57 1.23 7.54
N ASN A 80 12.87 0.98 7.42
CA ASN A 80 13.86 2.02 7.70
C ASN A 80 14.10 2.98 6.52
N HIS A 81 13.72 2.62 5.31
CA HIS A 81 14.12 3.35 4.10
C HIS A 81 13.52 4.76 4.00
N LEU A 82 12.20 4.85 3.81
CA LEU A 82 11.51 6.15 3.67
C LEU A 82 11.24 6.84 5.01
N MET A 83 11.40 6.12 6.10
CA MET A 83 11.08 6.60 7.46
C MET A 83 12.28 7.20 8.20
N SER A 84 13.48 7.14 7.63
CA SER A 84 14.71 7.58 8.30
C SER A 84 14.68 9.06 8.71
N GLU A 85 14.06 9.93 7.93
CA GLU A 85 13.94 11.36 8.26
C GLU A 85 13.03 11.64 9.45
N TYR A 86 12.11 10.75 9.75
CA TYR A 86 11.15 10.90 10.85
C TYR A 86 11.60 10.25 12.16
N LYS A 87 12.76 9.60 12.17
CA LYS A 87 13.26 8.83 13.30
C LYS A 87 13.37 9.64 14.59
N TYR A 88 13.79 10.89 14.49
CA TYR A 88 13.98 11.79 15.62
C TYR A 88 12.87 12.84 15.77
N THR A 89 11.80 12.71 15.04
CA THR A 89 10.64 13.61 15.07
C THR A 89 9.36 12.80 15.32
N LEU A 90 8.54 12.59 14.30
CA LEU A 90 7.26 11.87 14.40
C LEU A 90 7.42 10.44 14.92
N LEU A 91 8.49 9.75 14.56
CA LEU A 91 8.76 8.36 14.94
C LEU A 91 9.69 8.21 16.15
N GLN A 92 10.00 9.29 16.83
CA GLN A 92 10.66 9.18 18.12
C GLN A 92 9.68 8.60 19.14
N GLU A 93 10.06 7.49 19.76
CA GLU A 93 9.22 6.84 20.77
C GLU A 93 8.80 7.79 21.87
N GLY A 94 7.53 7.73 22.25
CA GLY A 94 6.93 8.60 23.25
C GLY A 94 6.50 9.98 22.74
N THR A 95 6.75 10.35 21.48
CA THR A 95 6.29 11.61 20.90
C THR A 95 4.84 11.50 20.41
N VAL A 96 4.59 10.70 19.39
CA VAL A 96 3.24 10.42 18.86
C VAL A 96 2.85 8.99 19.20
N PHE A 97 3.74 8.05 18.96
CA PHE A 97 3.55 6.64 19.25
C PHE A 97 4.37 6.23 20.50
N SER A 98 3.78 5.45 21.38
CA SER A 98 4.46 4.96 22.58
C SER A 98 5.64 4.06 22.26
N TYR A 99 5.54 3.29 21.18
CA TYR A 99 6.64 2.47 20.66
C TYR A 99 6.67 2.44 19.15
N VAL A 100 7.88 2.30 18.61
CA VAL A 100 8.15 2.24 17.17
C VAL A 100 9.03 1.03 16.88
N ARG A 101 8.54 0.13 16.02
CA ARG A 101 9.29 -1.04 15.57
C ARG A 101 9.78 -0.82 14.13
N TYR A 102 11.09 -0.94 13.97
CA TYR A 102 11.72 -0.96 12.64
C TYR A 102 11.94 -2.40 12.20
N CYS A 103 11.35 -2.77 11.06
CA CYS A 103 11.56 -4.09 10.48
C CYS A 103 12.93 -4.18 9.81
N ALA A 104 13.59 -5.32 9.96
CA ALA A 104 14.86 -5.57 9.29
C ALA A 104 14.70 -5.54 7.76
N PRO A 105 15.65 -4.96 7.03
CA PRO A 105 15.65 -5.01 5.57
C PRO A 105 15.61 -6.45 5.07
N LEU A 106 14.84 -6.70 4.02
CA LEU A 106 14.70 -8.01 3.36
C LEU A 106 14.04 -9.12 4.19
N ASN A 107 13.55 -8.82 5.38
CA ASN A 107 12.78 -9.79 6.18
C ASN A 107 11.27 -9.57 6.00
N SER A 108 10.75 -10.03 4.88
CA SER A 108 9.32 -9.90 4.53
C SER A 108 8.38 -10.63 5.49
N GLN A 109 8.88 -11.62 6.23
CA GLN A 109 8.06 -12.39 7.18
C GLN A 109 7.74 -11.59 8.44
N GLU A 110 8.57 -10.63 8.80
CA GLU A 110 8.35 -9.75 9.95
C GLU A 110 7.38 -8.60 9.66
N LYS A 111 7.11 -8.30 8.38
CA LYS A 111 6.37 -7.11 7.97
C LYS A 111 4.92 -7.42 7.70
N GLN A 112 4.06 -7.05 8.62
CA GLN A 112 2.61 -7.29 8.49
C GLN A 112 1.99 -6.57 7.29
N ALA A 113 2.41 -5.33 7.01
CA ALA A 113 1.89 -4.55 5.89
C ALA A 113 2.11 -5.25 4.54
N GLU A 114 3.24 -5.90 4.35
CA GLU A 114 3.54 -6.64 3.12
C GLU A 114 2.58 -7.83 2.94
N ASN A 115 2.28 -8.54 4.02
CA ASN A 115 1.33 -9.63 4.01
C ASN A 115 -0.10 -9.16 3.71
N ILE A 116 -0.50 -8.03 4.30
CA ILE A 116 -1.82 -7.41 4.04
C ILE A 116 -1.91 -6.93 2.59
N ASN A 117 -0.87 -6.28 2.06
CA ASN A 117 -0.78 -5.89 0.66
C ASN A 117 -0.95 -7.09 -0.28
N GLY A 118 -0.29 -8.21 0.03
CA GLY A 118 -0.41 -9.45 -0.73
C GLY A 118 -1.83 -10.01 -0.72
N ALA A 119 -2.49 -10.04 0.43
CA ALA A 119 -3.86 -10.51 0.57
C ALA A 119 -4.86 -9.59 -0.17
N LYS A 120 -4.76 -8.29 0.00
CA LYS A 120 -5.58 -7.29 -0.69
C LYS A 120 -5.41 -7.38 -2.20
N LYS A 121 -4.18 -7.54 -2.68
CA LYS A 121 -3.89 -7.73 -4.10
C LYS A 121 -4.60 -8.95 -4.68
N ARG A 122 -4.56 -10.08 -3.98
CA ARG A 122 -5.21 -11.30 -4.44
C ARG A 122 -6.73 -11.23 -4.40
N ARG A 123 -7.30 -10.68 -3.32
CA ARG A 123 -8.75 -10.71 -3.07
C ARG A 123 -9.52 -9.59 -3.76
N ILE A 124 -8.94 -8.41 -3.85
CA ILE A 124 -9.61 -7.21 -4.34
C ILE A 124 -9.05 -6.74 -5.68
N ILE A 125 -7.76 -6.47 -5.75
CA ILE A 125 -7.16 -5.81 -6.92
C ILE A 125 -7.22 -6.70 -8.15
N HIS A 126 -6.85 -7.96 -8.04
CA HIS A 126 -6.93 -8.88 -9.17
C HIS A 126 -8.36 -9.21 -9.60
N ARG A 127 -9.30 -9.19 -8.68
CA ARG A 127 -10.73 -9.38 -9.00
C ARG A 127 -11.31 -8.19 -9.75
N ASN A 128 -11.00 -6.97 -9.29
CA ASN A 128 -11.54 -5.73 -9.87
C ASN A 128 -10.83 -5.33 -11.17
N HIS A 129 -9.58 -5.78 -11.35
CA HIS A 129 -8.72 -5.43 -12.49
C HIS A 129 -8.21 -6.70 -13.19
N VAL A 130 -9.13 -7.44 -13.77
CA VAL A 130 -8.83 -8.72 -14.46
C VAL A 130 -7.83 -8.49 -15.60
N GLY A 131 -6.75 -9.26 -15.58
CA GLY A 131 -5.69 -9.20 -16.59
C GLY A 131 -4.63 -8.13 -16.36
N ILE A 132 -4.82 -7.21 -15.43
CA ILE A 132 -3.86 -6.15 -15.14
C ILE A 132 -2.87 -6.60 -14.05
N GLY A 133 -1.59 -6.64 -14.40
CA GLY A 133 -0.51 -6.98 -13.48
C GLY A 133 -0.61 -8.37 -12.85
N ARG A 134 -1.46 -9.23 -13.40
CA ARG A 134 -1.70 -10.56 -12.87
C ARG A 134 -0.81 -11.59 -13.54
N PHE A 135 -0.08 -12.34 -12.72
CA PHE A 135 0.64 -13.54 -13.15
C PHE A 135 -0.17 -14.76 -12.76
N TYR A 136 -0.56 -15.55 -13.75
CA TYR A 136 -1.24 -16.81 -13.53
C TYR A 136 -0.22 -17.88 -13.11
N GLY A 137 -0.20 -18.20 -11.83
CA GLY A 137 0.61 -19.26 -11.26
C GLY A 137 2.09 -18.92 -11.12
N LYS A 138 2.72 -19.53 -10.14
CA LYS A 138 4.14 -19.29 -9.82
C LYS A 138 5.12 -20.03 -10.75
N TRP A 139 4.69 -21.07 -11.44
CA TRP A 139 5.58 -22.01 -12.10
C TRP A 139 5.21 -22.29 -13.56
N LYS A 140 4.20 -23.10 -13.76
CA LYS A 140 3.88 -23.67 -15.06
C LYS A 140 3.33 -22.66 -16.07
N TYR A 141 2.67 -21.62 -15.60
CA TYR A 141 1.94 -20.65 -16.43
C TYR A 141 2.64 -19.30 -16.56
N ARG A 142 3.79 -19.13 -15.95
CA ARG A 142 4.48 -17.85 -15.97
C ARG A 142 4.98 -17.45 -17.36
N VAL A 143 5.41 -18.42 -18.14
CA VAL A 143 5.86 -18.21 -19.52
C VAL A 143 4.67 -18.04 -20.45
N GLU A 144 3.61 -18.80 -20.24
CA GLU A 144 2.38 -18.72 -21.03
C GLU A 144 1.62 -17.42 -20.75
N SER A 145 1.52 -17.00 -19.50
CA SER A 145 0.87 -15.73 -19.15
C SER A 145 1.65 -14.51 -19.65
N LYS A 146 2.96 -14.59 -19.72
CA LYS A 146 3.80 -13.56 -20.34
C LYS A 146 3.56 -13.53 -21.87
N LYS A 147 3.48 -14.67 -22.50
CA LYS A 147 3.14 -14.79 -23.94
C LYS A 147 1.73 -14.29 -24.24
N ILE A 148 0.76 -14.57 -23.38
CA ILE A 148 -0.61 -14.11 -23.52
C ILE A 148 -0.68 -12.60 -23.29
N SER A 149 0.05 -12.04 -22.31
CA SER A 149 0.14 -10.61 -22.11
C SER A 149 0.83 -9.90 -23.28
N ASP A 150 1.86 -10.52 -23.85
CA ASP A 150 2.59 -9.99 -24.99
C ASP A 150 1.79 -10.11 -26.32
N ALA A 151 0.98 -11.15 -26.47
CA ALA A 151 0.18 -11.39 -27.69
C ALA A 151 -1.19 -10.71 -27.68
N GLY A 152 -1.73 -10.36 -26.51
CA GLY A 152 -3.01 -9.64 -26.36
C GLY A 152 -2.86 -8.13 -26.21
N ASN A 153 -1.73 -7.57 -26.59
CA ASN A 153 -1.27 -6.26 -26.14
C ASN A 153 -2.13 -5.07 -26.58
N ASP A 154 -2.71 -5.08 -27.75
CA ASP A 154 -3.40 -3.90 -28.28
C ASP A 154 -4.71 -3.58 -27.56
N THR A 155 -5.40 -4.59 -27.03
CA THR A 155 -6.67 -4.40 -26.31
C THR A 155 -6.51 -4.32 -24.79
N TRP A 156 -5.44 -4.88 -24.26
CA TRP A 156 -5.18 -4.90 -22.82
C TRP A 156 -4.38 -3.68 -22.34
N GLU A 157 -3.53 -3.12 -23.18
CA GLU A 157 -2.74 -1.94 -22.86
C GLU A 157 -3.60 -0.74 -22.52
N ASP A 158 -4.66 -0.49 -23.29
CA ASP A 158 -5.57 0.63 -23.02
C ASP A 158 -6.31 0.51 -21.69
N LYS A 159 -6.56 -0.71 -21.23
CA LYS A 159 -7.19 -0.96 -19.93
C LYS A 159 -6.23 -0.83 -18.75
N GLN A 160 -4.92 -0.86 -18.99
CA GLN A 160 -3.90 -0.74 -17.94
C GLN A 160 -3.49 0.69 -17.65
N TYR A 161 -3.86 1.63 -18.53
CA TYR A 161 -3.42 3.01 -18.44
C TYR A 161 -4.51 3.92 -17.93
N TYR A 162 -4.15 4.70 -16.92
CA TYR A 162 -5.04 5.61 -16.21
C TYR A 162 -4.42 7.01 -16.16
N SER A 163 -5.26 8.03 -16.04
CA SER A 163 -4.79 9.31 -15.51
C SER A 163 -4.47 9.13 -14.02
N PHE A 164 -3.65 10.01 -13.46
CA PHE A 164 -3.29 9.94 -12.04
C PHE A 164 -4.53 10.00 -11.14
N ASP A 165 -5.44 10.93 -11.39
CA ASP A 165 -6.64 11.11 -10.58
C ASP A 165 -7.62 9.94 -10.68
N GLU A 166 -7.81 9.38 -11.88
CA GLU A 166 -8.62 8.18 -12.09
C GLU A 166 -8.05 6.98 -11.32
N LEU A 167 -6.72 6.82 -11.36
CA LEU A 167 -6.04 5.72 -10.69
C LEU A 167 -6.17 5.84 -9.17
N VAL A 168 -5.98 7.04 -8.62
CA VAL A 168 -6.14 7.31 -7.18
C VAL A 168 -7.59 7.02 -6.75
N ALA A 169 -8.58 7.52 -7.49
CA ALA A 169 -9.99 7.28 -7.19
C ALA A 169 -10.35 5.79 -7.22
N ASP A 170 -9.80 5.07 -8.19
CA ASP A 170 -10.02 3.64 -8.36
C ASP A 170 -9.38 2.84 -7.23
N ASP A 171 -8.16 3.15 -6.84
CA ASP A 171 -7.48 2.49 -5.72
C ASP A 171 -8.14 2.80 -4.37
N ARG A 172 -8.66 4.00 -4.18
CA ARG A 172 -9.43 4.34 -2.97
C ARG A 172 -10.73 3.54 -2.88
N ARG A 173 -11.38 3.24 -3.99
CA ARG A 173 -12.54 2.32 -4.04
C ARG A 173 -12.13 0.90 -3.66
N ASP A 174 -11.01 0.41 -4.17
CA ASP A 174 -10.47 -0.90 -3.80
C ASP A 174 -10.17 -0.99 -2.30
N ASN A 175 -9.58 0.05 -1.72
CA ASN A 175 -9.32 0.12 -0.29
C ASN A 175 -10.60 0.15 0.54
N TYR A 176 -11.62 0.88 0.09
CA TYR A 176 -12.92 0.90 0.74
C TYR A 176 -13.60 -0.47 0.71
N GLU A 177 -13.52 -1.18 -0.41
CA GLU A 177 -14.05 -2.53 -0.54
C GLU A 177 -13.28 -3.53 0.34
N TRP A 178 -11.95 -3.37 0.47
CA TRP A 178 -11.15 -4.16 1.37
C TRP A 178 -11.56 -3.96 2.84
N ASN A 179 -11.80 -2.72 3.24
CA ASN A 179 -12.28 -2.37 4.57
C ASN A 179 -13.73 -2.86 4.78
#